data_beccea84090f7c4b446671884aeb4094
#
_entry.id   beccea84090f7c4b446671884aeb4094
#
_cell.length_a   1.000
_cell.length_b   1.000
_cell.length_c   1.000
_cell.angle_alpha   90.00
_cell.angle_beta   90.00
_cell.angle_gamma   90.00
#
_symmetry.space_group_name_H-M   'P 1'
#
loop_
_entity.id
_entity.type
_entity.pdbx_description
1 polymer ?
#
loop_
_entity_poly.entity_id
_entity_poly.type
_entity_poly.pdbx_seq_one_letter_code
_entity_poly.pdbx_strand_id
1 'polypeptide(L)'
;MEHILKAIEEYINEKNQSKIWVAGQDWVQYAGSYFTADEYVETTKSLLNGWLALGESGIRFEQLFPRLMGKEYGILTNSGSSSNLIMMSAMTSKRLYNFPKGTKVITPIAGFPTTINPIFQVGFEPVFVDIDLDTLNLNLDQVEEKAKNGCKIITFAHVLGNPPNMDRLMEIVKKYDLVLLEDCCDALGSTYKNKPLGSFGELASCSFYPAHHITMGEGGFVACNTHQQEIVTRSFREWGRGCYCVGKKANLLKNGSCKKRFSNWLPALPDEIFDHKYVYDEIGYNLKPTEQQAAMGLAQLKKLPQIIEKRKHNHARLQKIFSKYEDMLILPKATEGADPSWFAFAITIRDDVPFRRKDIVNYFEENKIQTRPYFAGNIMLQPAYSGMMN
;
A
#
# COMPACT_ATOMS: atom_id res chain seq x y z
N MET A 1 18.87 -8.85 -28.87
CA MET A 1 17.99 -8.28 -27.85
C MET A 1 17.42 -6.93 -28.31
N GLU A 2 18.23 -5.96 -28.71
CA GLU A 2 17.79 -4.61 -29.10
C GLU A 2 16.70 -4.58 -30.18
N HIS A 3 16.82 -5.38 -31.24
CA HIS A 3 15.81 -5.44 -32.30
C HIS A 3 14.44 -5.93 -31.81
N ILE A 4 14.41 -6.86 -30.83
CA ILE A 4 13.15 -7.34 -30.22
C ILE A 4 12.51 -6.23 -29.39
N LEU A 5 13.30 -5.55 -28.57
CA LEU A 5 12.80 -4.45 -27.72
C LEU A 5 12.28 -3.29 -28.57
N LYS A 6 12.96 -2.96 -29.67
CA LYS A 6 12.52 -1.96 -30.62
C LYS A 6 11.20 -2.34 -31.31
N ALA A 7 11.05 -3.59 -31.73
CA ALA A 7 9.80 -4.08 -32.33
C ALA A 7 8.62 -4.01 -31.34
N ILE A 8 8.86 -4.29 -30.06
CA ILE A 8 7.85 -4.12 -28.98
C ILE A 8 7.46 -2.66 -28.83
N GLU A 9 8.46 -1.77 -28.78
CA GLU A 9 8.23 -0.32 -28.65
C GLU A 9 7.40 0.21 -29.81
N GLU A 10 7.76 -0.13 -31.05
CA GLU A 10 7.05 0.27 -32.26
C GLU A 10 5.59 -0.24 -32.23
N TYR A 11 5.38 -1.52 -31.95
CA TYR A 11 4.04 -2.13 -31.87
C TYR A 11 3.15 -1.46 -30.81
N ILE A 12 3.68 -1.21 -29.60
CA ILE A 12 2.90 -0.60 -28.53
C ILE A 12 2.57 0.86 -28.85
N ASN A 13 3.51 1.61 -29.44
CA ASN A 13 3.27 3.00 -29.85
C ASN A 13 2.19 3.08 -30.92
N GLU A 14 2.23 2.23 -31.93
CA GLU A 14 1.19 2.13 -32.96
C GLU A 14 -0.19 1.77 -32.36
N LYS A 15 -0.24 0.76 -31.50
CA LYS A 15 -1.46 0.35 -30.80
C LYS A 15 -2.06 1.48 -29.96
N ASN A 16 -1.23 2.26 -29.26
CA ASN A 16 -1.71 3.36 -28.42
C ASN A 16 -2.21 4.55 -29.25
N GLN A 17 -1.62 4.81 -30.41
CA GLN A 17 -2.08 5.87 -31.34
C GLN A 17 -3.42 5.55 -31.98
N SER A 18 -3.69 4.28 -32.25
CA SER A 18 -4.94 3.82 -32.92
C SER A 18 -6.15 3.83 -31.98
N LYS A 19 -5.96 3.99 -30.66
CA LYS A 19 -7.05 3.92 -29.68
C LYS A 19 -7.70 5.30 -29.49
N ILE A 20 -8.83 5.52 -30.17
CA ILE A 20 -9.68 6.70 -29.98
C ILE A 20 -10.81 6.33 -29.01
N TRP A 21 -10.89 7.03 -27.88
CA TRP A 21 -11.99 6.87 -26.93
C TRP A 21 -13.18 7.75 -27.35
N VAL A 22 -14.39 7.17 -27.39
CA VAL A 22 -15.62 7.83 -27.82
C VAL A 22 -16.62 7.89 -26.68
N ALA A 23 -17.01 9.11 -26.27
CA ALA A 23 -17.99 9.33 -25.22
C ALA A 23 -19.34 8.66 -25.54
N GLY A 24 -19.91 7.96 -24.55
CA GLY A 24 -21.17 7.24 -24.68
C GLY A 24 -21.09 5.88 -25.39
N GLN A 25 -19.95 5.58 -26.04
CA GLN A 25 -19.69 4.27 -26.65
C GLN A 25 -18.70 3.45 -25.83
N ASP A 26 -17.59 4.06 -25.44
CA ASP A 26 -16.57 3.44 -24.62
C ASP A 26 -16.79 3.66 -23.13
N TRP A 27 -16.37 2.70 -22.34
CA TRP A 27 -16.48 2.77 -20.89
C TRP A 27 -15.51 3.79 -20.29
N VAL A 28 -16.00 4.63 -19.38
CA VAL A 28 -15.18 5.28 -18.36
C VAL A 28 -14.90 4.26 -17.28
N GLN A 29 -13.70 3.69 -17.30
CA GLN A 29 -13.31 2.69 -16.32
C GLN A 29 -13.06 3.34 -14.94
N TYR A 30 -13.43 2.64 -13.86
CA TYR A 30 -13.20 3.13 -12.49
C TYR A 30 -11.70 3.23 -12.15
N ALA A 31 -10.88 2.41 -12.80
CA ALA A 31 -9.43 2.38 -12.65
C ALA A 31 -8.77 1.78 -13.90
N GLY A 32 -7.49 2.03 -14.06
CA GLY A 32 -6.69 1.44 -15.14
C GLY A 32 -5.25 1.91 -15.08
N SER A 33 -4.36 1.05 -15.57
CA SER A 33 -2.93 1.35 -15.64
C SER A 33 -2.65 2.35 -16.75
N TYR A 34 -1.78 3.32 -16.49
CA TYR A 34 -1.22 4.18 -17.52
C TYR A 34 0.10 3.59 -18.03
N PHE A 35 0.03 2.81 -19.12
CA PHE A 35 1.17 2.18 -19.76
C PHE A 35 1.54 2.86 -21.06
N THR A 36 2.85 3.01 -21.28
CA THR A 36 3.46 3.31 -22.58
C THR A 36 4.29 2.10 -23.02
N ALA A 37 5.15 2.24 -24.00
CA ALA A 37 6.07 1.18 -24.40
C ALA A 37 7.10 0.83 -23.31
N ASP A 38 7.44 1.78 -22.43
CA ASP A 38 8.51 1.59 -21.44
C ASP A 38 8.29 0.39 -20.52
N GLU A 39 7.05 0.19 -20.02
CA GLU A 39 6.74 -0.93 -19.13
C GLU A 39 6.94 -2.27 -19.82
N TYR A 40 6.50 -2.36 -21.07
CA TYR A 40 6.66 -3.59 -21.88
C TYR A 40 8.13 -3.87 -22.20
N VAL A 41 8.88 -2.84 -22.58
CA VAL A 41 10.30 -2.94 -22.91
C VAL A 41 11.12 -3.37 -21.69
N GLU A 42 10.99 -2.66 -20.55
CA GLU A 42 11.77 -2.97 -19.35
C GLU A 42 11.39 -4.36 -18.77
N THR A 43 10.12 -4.73 -18.78
CA THR A 43 9.67 -6.06 -18.33
C THR A 43 10.22 -7.16 -19.23
N THR A 44 10.15 -6.99 -20.56
CA THR A 44 10.69 -7.96 -21.52
C THR A 44 12.21 -8.07 -21.40
N LYS A 45 12.91 -6.96 -21.27
CA LYS A 45 14.36 -6.93 -21.03
C LYS A 45 14.74 -7.71 -19.79
N SER A 46 14.03 -7.52 -18.68
CA SER A 46 14.22 -8.27 -17.45
C SER A 46 14.00 -9.77 -17.65
N LEU A 47 12.94 -10.16 -18.37
CA LEU A 47 12.65 -11.56 -18.70
C LEU A 47 13.77 -12.21 -19.54
N LEU A 48 14.25 -11.50 -20.57
CA LEU A 48 15.31 -11.99 -21.45
C LEU A 48 16.68 -12.13 -20.76
N ASN A 49 16.90 -11.41 -19.65
CA ASN A 49 18.09 -11.58 -18.81
C ASN A 49 18.09 -12.89 -18.00
N GLY A 50 16.94 -13.58 -17.94
CA GLY A 50 16.83 -14.91 -17.34
C GLY A 50 16.84 -14.96 -15.81
N TRP A 51 17.00 -13.85 -15.09
CA TRP A 51 16.89 -13.79 -13.64
C TRP A 51 15.45 -13.48 -13.22
N LEU A 52 14.73 -14.48 -12.70
CA LEU A 52 13.28 -14.39 -12.45
C LEU A 52 12.94 -13.98 -11.02
N ALA A 53 13.76 -14.33 -10.04
CA ALA A 53 13.60 -13.90 -8.66
C ALA A 53 14.04 -12.44 -8.50
N LEU A 54 13.66 -11.80 -7.39
CA LEU A 54 14.04 -10.42 -7.09
C LEU A 54 15.56 -10.23 -7.20
N GLY A 55 16.00 -9.31 -8.04
CA GLY A 55 17.39 -9.05 -8.40
C GLY A 55 17.73 -7.57 -8.46
N GLU A 56 18.38 -7.14 -9.56
CA GLU A 56 18.90 -5.79 -9.71
C GLU A 56 17.81 -4.70 -9.76
N SER A 57 16.74 -4.93 -10.52
CA SER A 57 15.61 -3.99 -10.58
C SER A 57 14.95 -3.85 -9.22
N GLY A 58 14.78 -4.98 -8.51
CA GLY A 58 14.23 -4.96 -7.16
C GLY A 58 15.09 -4.17 -6.18
N ILE A 59 16.41 -4.39 -6.19
CA ILE A 59 17.34 -3.65 -5.34
C ILE A 59 17.29 -2.16 -5.66
N ARG A 60 17.28 -1.80 -6.93
CA ARG A 60 17.21 -0.40 -7.37
C ARG A 60 15.89 0.25 -6.94
N PHE A 61 14.78 -0.46 -7.05
CA PHE A 61 13.48 0.04 -6.60
C PHE A 61 13.47 0.26 -5.08
N GLU A 62 13.97 -0.69 -4.30
CA GLU A 62 14.09 -0.60 -2.83
C GLU A 62 15.01 0.56 -2.38
N GLN A 63 15.95 1.00 -3.21
CA GLN A 63 16.81 2.16 -2.93
C GLN A 63 16.13 3.51 -3.25
N LEU A 64 15.26 3.56 -4.25
CA LEU A 64 14.66 4.80 -4.74
C LEU A 64 13.34 5.12 -4.03
N PHE A 65 12.49 4.11 -3.87
CA PHE A 65 11.10 4.30 -3.48
C PHE A 65 10.88 4.81 -2.05
N PRO A 66 11.62 4.39 -1.01
CA PRO A 66 11.37 4.81 0.37
C PRO A 66 11.30 6.33 0.55
N ARG A 67 12.13 7.06 -0.17
CA ARG A 67 12.22 8.53 -0.10
C ARG A 67 10.93 9.24 -0.54
N LEU A 68 10.16 8.61 -1.44
CA LEU A 68 8.85 9.13 -1.86
C LEU A 68 7.81 9.08 -0.74
N MET A 69 8.04 8.21 0.25
CA MET A 69 7.23 8.07 1.46
C MET A 69 7.90 8.72 2.69
N GLY A 70 8.96 9.52 2.49
CA GLY A 70 9.70 10.18 3.56
C GLY A 70 10.45 9.23 4.50
N LYS A 71 10.83 8.04 4.01
CA LYS A 71 11.56 7.00 4.74
C LYS A 71 12.94 6.74 4.12
N GLU A 72 13.83 6.09 4.87
CA GLU A 72 15.18 5.75 4.38
C GLU A 72 15.29 4.33 3.84
N TYR A 73 14.53 3.40 4.40
CA TYR A 73 14.62 1.97 4.14
C TYR A 73 13.29 1.41 3.66
N GLY A 74 13.33 0.24 3.06
CA GLY A 74 12.12 -0.48 2.73
C GLY A 74 12.35 -1.70 1.88
N ILE A 75 11.29 -2.47 1.72
CA ILE A 75 11.30 -3.73 0.99
C ILE A 75 10.12 -3.83 0.03
N LEU A 76 10.36 -4.36 -1.17
CA LEU A 76 9.31 -4.77 -2.09
C LEU A 76 8.58 -6.01 -1.57
N THR A 77 7.28 -6.08 -1.83
CA THR A 77 6.43 -7.25 -1.58
C THR A 77 5.60 -7.56 -2.82
N ASN A 78 4.96 -8.73 -2.85
CA ASN A 78 4.14 -9.14 -3.99
C ASN A 78 2.75 -8.48 -4.06
N SER A 79 2.34 -7.75 -3.02
CA SER A 79 1.10 -6.96 -3.01
C SER A 79 1.07 -5.97 -1.84
N GLY A 80 0.21 -4.93 -1.91
CA GLY A 80 -0.07 -4.04 -0.79
C GLY A 80 -0.65 -4.78 0.42
N SER A 81 -1.50 -5.78 0.18
CA SER A 81 -2.05 -6.65 1.23
C SER A 81 -0.96 -7.39 2.00
N SER A 82 0.04 -7.91 1.28
CA SER A 82 1.22 -8.54 1.90
C SER A 82 2.07 -7.55 2.67
N SER A 83 2.14 -6.29 2.21
CA SER A 83 2.83 -5.22 2.94
C SER A 83 2.17 -4.95 4.29
N ASN A 84 0.85 -4.84 4.33
CA ASN A 84 0.09 -4.67 5.56
C ASN A 84 0.28 -5.86 6.52
N LEU A 85 0.27 -7.09 5.99
CA LEU A 85 0.52 -8.29 6.78
C LEU A 85 1.92 -8.28 7.39
N ILE A 86 2.94 -7.91 6.62
CA ILE A 86 4.33 -7.82 7.12
C ILE A 86 4.46 -6.73 8.17
N MET A 87 3.87 -5.55 7.97
CA MET A 87 3.90 -4.47 8.97
C MET A 87 3.32 -4.94 10.31
N MET A 88 2.15 -5.56 10.29
CA MET A 88 1.50 -6.06 11.51
C MET A 88 2.29 -7.23 12.12
N SER A 89 2.83 -8.15 11.30
CA SER A 89 3.68 -9.24 11.80
C SER A 89 4.96 -8.73 12.47
N ALA A 90 5.55 -7.64 11.93
CA ALA A 90 6.74 -7.04 12.53
C ALA A 90 6.50 -6.54 13.97
N MET A 91 5.26 -6.22 14.34
CA MET A 91 4.91 -5.81 15.70
C MET A 91 5.03 -6.97 16.71
N THR A 92 4.95 -8.22 16.25
CA THR A 92 5.12 -9.42 17.11
C THR A 92 6.58 -9.81 17.31
N SER A 93 7.52 -9.27 16.52
CA SER A 93 8.92 -9.64 16.55
C SER A 93 9.60 -9.25 17.85
N LYS A 94 10.33 -10.20 18.46
CA LYS A 94 11.20 -9.94 19.63
C LYS A 94 12.33 -8.95 19.34
N ARG A 95 12.63 -8.73 18.06
CA ARG A 95 13.69 -7.81 17.63
C ARG A 95 13.19 -6.37 17.46
N LEU A 96 11.86 -6.12 17.61
CA LEU A 96 11.24 -4.79 17.55
C LEU A 96 10.37 -4.55 18.78
N TYR A 97 9.04 -4.73 18.67
CA TYR A 97 8.08 -4.34 19.69
C TYR A 97 7.68 -5.49 20.61
N ASN A 98 7.75 -6.72 20.12
CA ASN A 98 7.39 -7.94 20.88
C ASN A 98 5.99 -7.89 21.52
N PHE A 99 5.02 -7.31 20.82
CA PHE A 99 3.66 -7.25 21.34
C PHE A 99 3.05 -8.66 21.40
N PRO A 100 2.41 -9.02 22.52
CA PRO A 100 1.78 -10.33 22.69
C PRO A 100 0.45 -10.42 21.92
N LYS A 101 -0.03 -11.67 21.74
CA LYS A 101 -1.41 -11.91 21.27
C LYS A 101 -2.42 -11.20 22.18
N GLY A 102 -3.52 -10.73 21.60
CA GLY A 102 -4.52 -9.91 22.30
C GLY A 102 -4.14 -8.43 22.44
N THR A 103 -2.99 -7.99 21.88
CA THR A 103 -2.68 -6.55 21.82
C THR A 103 -3.77 -5.80 21.05
N LYS A 104 -4.29 -4.72 21.65
CA LYS A 104 -5.37 -3.92 21.09
C LYS A 104 -4.85 -2.94 20.03
N VAL A 105 -5.50 -2.97 18.85
CA VAL A 105 -5.16 -2.17 17.67
C VAL A 105 -6.34 -1.30 17.27
N ILE A 106 -6.19 0.02 17.30
CA ILE A 106 -7.20 0.96 16.81
C ILE A 106 -7.21 0.92 15.27
N THR A 107 -8.39 0.79 14.69
CA THR A 107 -8.58 0.79 13.22
C THR A 107 -9.99 1.29 12.87
N PRO A 108 -10.22 1.96 11.72
CA PRO A 108 -11.56 2.34 11.29
C PRO A 108 -12.40 1.10 10.94
N ILE A 109 -13.70 1.15 11.28
CA ILE A 109 -14.65 0.08 10.97
C ILE A 109 -14.99 0.01 9.47
N ALA A 110 -14.83 1.14 8.77
CA ALA A 110 -15.07 1.25 7.33
C ALA A 110 -13.72 1.38 6.58
N GLY A 111 -13.45 0.44 5.69
CA GLY A 111 -12.19 0.45 4.95
C GLY A 111 -11.98 -0.81 4.10
N PHE A 112 -10.75 -0.96 3.64
CA PHE A 112 -10.37 -2.14 2.84
C PHE A 112 -10.00 -3.32 3.75
N PRO A 113 -10.45 -4.54 3.43
CA PRO A 113 -10.23 -5.70 4.31
C PRO A 113 -8.78 -5.93 4.70
N THR A 114 -7.83 -5.75 3.80
CA THR A 114 -6.42 -6.09 4.06
C THR A 114 -5.64 -5.03 4.85
N THR A 115 -6.25 -3.90 5.18
CA THR A 115 -5.77 -3.01 6.24
C THR A 115 -6.07 -3.60 7.61
N ILE A 116 -7.19 -4.34 7.75
CA ILE A 116 -7.75 -4.83 9.01
C ILE A 116 -7.40 -6.30 9.28
N ASN A 117 -7.50 -7.17 8.25
CA ASN A 117 -7.25 -8.61 8.37
C ASN A 117 -5.94 -8.99 9.09
N PRO A 118 -4.80 -8.30 8.85
CA PRO A 118 -3.56 -8.60 9.54
C PRO A 118 -3.66 -8.56 11.07
N ILE A 119 -4.56 -7.74 11.64
CA ILE A 119 -4.78 -7.67 13.08
C ILE A 119 -5.23 -9.05 13.61
N PHE A 120 -6.24 -9.64 12.97
CA PHE A 120 -6.73 -10.98 13.32
C PHE A 120 -5.68 -12.07 13.02
N GLN A 121 -4.99 -11.96 11.88
CA GLN A 121 -4.04 -12.98 11.41
C GLN A 121 -2.84 -13.14 12.33
N VAL A 122 -2.38 -12.06 12.99
CA VAL A 122 -1.29 -12.14 13.98
C VAL A 122 -1.79 -12.41 15.40
N GLY A 123 -3.11 -12.48 15.59
CA GLY A 123 -3.74 -12.72 16.89
C GLY A 123 -3.87 -11.48 17.77
N PHE A 124 -3.88 -10.30 17.19
CA PHE A 124 -4.21 -9.06 17.87
C PHE A 124 -5.71 -8.81 17.91
N GLU A 125 -6.18 -7.85 18.69
CA GLU A 125 -7.57 -7.50 18.89
C GLU A 125 -7.89 -6.15 18.22
N PRO A 126 -8.76 -6.08 17.21
CA PRO A 126 -9.17 -4.81 16.63
C PRO A 126 -10.08 -4.04 17.58
N VAL A 127 -9.82 -2.75 17.71
CA VAL A 127 -10.66 -1.79 18.42
C VAL A 127 -11.16 -0.78 17.38
N PHE A 128 -12.40 -0.95 16.97
CA PHE A 128 -12.97 -0.15 15.91
C PHE A 128 -13.34 1.26 16.36
N VAL A 129 -13.11 2.21 15.44
CA VAL A 129 -13.61 3.59 15.49
C VAL A 129 -14.39 3.89 14.22
N ASP A 130 -15.33 4.82 14.30
CA ASP A 130 -16.10 5.26 13.14
C ASP A 130 -15.30 6.22 12.26
N ILE A 131 -15.89 6.65 11.15
CA ILE A 131 -15.31 7.60 10.20
C ILE A 131 -16.13 8.87 10.15
N ASP A 132 -15.49 9.98 9.80
CA ASP A 132 -16.14 11.26 9.50
C ASP A 132 -16.58 11.28 8.03
N LEU A 133 -17.85 11.55 7.75
CA LEU A 133 -18.44 11.41 6.40
C LEU A 133 -17.89 12.39 5.35
N ASP A 134 -17.39 13.54 5.73
CA ASP A 134 -16.87 14.55 4.81
C ASP A 134 -15.45 14.25 4.34
N THR A 135 -14.62 13.62 5.18
CA THR A 135 -13.25 13.25 4.87
C THR A 135 -13.05 11.75 4.64
N LEU A 136 -14.02 10.93 5.07
CA LEU A 136 -13.99 9.46 5.12
C LEU A 136 -12.85 8.90 5.99
N ASN A 137 -12.21 9.74 6.80
CA ASN A 137 -11.14 9.35 7.71
C ASN A 137 -11.66 8.93 9.08
N LEU A 138 -10.81 8.21 9.84
CA LEU A 138 -11.14 7.78 11.20
C LEU A 138 -11.49 8.99 12.09
N ASN A 139 -12.49 8.83 12.93
CA ASN A 139 -12.91 9.84 13.90
C ASN A 139 -11.90 9.96 15.04
N LEU A 140 -11.18 11.08 15.11
CA LEU A 140 -10.07 11.29 16.05
C LEU A 140 -10.51 11.44 17.51
N ASP A 141 -11.77 11.81 17.79
CA ASP A 141 -12.30 11.83 19.17
C ASP A 141 -12.43 10.40 19.69
N GLN A 142 -12.96 9.50 18.87
CA GLN A 142 -13.05 8.09 19.21
C GLN A 142 -11.65 7.45 19.29
N VAL A 143 -10.70 7.81 18.40
CA VAL A 143 -9.31 7.35 18.50
C VAL A 143 -8.72 7.71 19.86
N GLU A 144 -8.88 8.96 20.31
CA GLU A 144 -8.35 9.38 21.60
C GLU A 144 -9.03 8.66 22.77
N GLU A 145 -10.36 8.45 22.69
CA GLU A 145 -11.10 7.68 23.69
C GLU A 145 -10.57 6.24 23.81
N LYS A 146 -10.39 5.55 22.67
CA LYS A 146 -9.90 4.15 22.66
C LYS A 146 -8.44 4.04 23.10
N ALA A 147 -7.62 5.04 22.76
CA ALA A 147 -6.22 5.11 23.19
C ALA A 147 -6.09 5.11 24.73
N LYS A 148 -6.98 5.80 25.45
CA LYS A 148 -7.05 5.80 26.92
C LYS A 148 -7.27 4.39 27.51
N ASN A 149 -7.88 3.49 26.74
CA ASN A 149 -8.28 2.14 27.18
C ASN A 149 -7.24 1.06 26.88
N GLY A 150 -5.96 1.44 26.77
CA GLY A 150 -4.82 0.52 26.72
C GLY A 150 -4.52 -0.05 25.32
N CYS A 151 -4.98 0.57 24.25
CA CYS A 151 -4.52 0.27 22.90
C CYS A 151 -3.02 0.59 22.76
N LYS A 152 -2.33 -0.13 21.86
CA LYS A 152 -0.88 0.02 21.65
C LYS A 152 -0.53 0.38 20.21
N ILE A 153 -1.41 0.10 19.27
CA ILE A 153 -1.16 0.29 17.83
C ILE A 153 -2.35 1.02 17.24
N ILE A 154 -2.08 1.89 16.27
CA ILE A 154 -3.07 2.43 15.34
C ILE A 154 -2.66 1.98 13.94
N THR A 155 -3.59 1.39 13.19
CA THR A 155 -3.42 1.13 11.75
C THR A 155 -4.64 1.60 10.99
N PHE A 156 -4.42 2.33 9.91
CA PHE A 156 -5.49 2.83 9.04
C PHE A 156 -4.94 3.16 7.65
N ALA A 157 -5.84 3.18 6.65
CA ALA A 157 -5.51 3.69 5.33
C ALA A 157 -5.75 5.21 5.26
N HIS A 158 -4.86 5.92 4.59
CA HIS A 158 -5.12 7.30 4.14
C HIS A 158 -6.13 7.24 3.00
N VAL A 159 -7.40 7.31 3.36
CA VAL A 159 -8.53 6.95 2.52
C VAL A 159 -8.57 7.77 1.24
N LEU A 160 -8.57 7.07 0.09
CA LEU A 160 -8.60 7.66 -1.24
C LEU A 160 -7.51 8.70 -1.50
N GLY A 161 -6.42 8.65 -0.73
CA GLY A 161 -5.31 9.59 -0.79
C GLY A 161 -5.39 10.78 0.18
N ASN A 162 -6.48 10.90 0.95
CA ASN A 162 -6.72 11.99 1.89
C ASN A 162 -6.37 11.56 3.32
N PRO A 163 -5.46 12.25 4.04
CA PRO A 163 -5.14 11.91 5.43
C PRO A 163 -6.18 12.47 6.41
N PRO A 164 -6.25 11.94 7.65
CA PRO A 164 -6.88 12.66 8.76
C PRO A 164 -6.07 13.91 9.14
N ASN A 165 -6.52 14.68 10.13
CA ASN A 165 -5.69 15.72 10.73
C ASN A 165 -4.47 15.07 11.41
N MET A 166 -3.34 15.08 10.69
CA MET A 166 -2.12 14.39 11.14
C MET A 166 -1.49 15.07 12.36
N ASP A 167 -1.64 16.36 12.57
CA ASP A 167 -1.12 17.02 13.76
C ASP A 167 -1.81 16.47 15.00
N ARG A 168 -3.15 16.46 15.00
CA ARG A 168 -3.93 15.92 16.11
C ARG A 168 -3.68 14.42 16.31
N LEU A 169 -3.61 13.66 15.22
CA LEU A 169 -3.31 12.22 15.32
C LEU A 169 -1.95 11.99 15.97
N MET A 170 -0.91 12.75 15.59
CA MET A 170 0.44 12.60 16.16
C MET A 170 0.52 13.08 17.61
N GLU A 171 -0.29 14.06 18.03
CA GLU A 171 -0.45 14.41 19.44
C GLU A 171 -1.02 13.24 20.25
N ILE A 172 -2.06 12.55 19.73
CA ILE A 172 -2.65 11.35 20.35
C ILE A 172 -1.61 10.22 20.42
N VAL A 173 -0.92 9.94 19.31
CA VAL A 173 0.13 8.92 19.21
C VAL A 173 1.20 9.14 20.29
N LYS A 174 1.71 10.37 20.40
CA LYS A 174 2.73 10.73 21.38
C LYS A 174 2.21 10.66 22.83
N LYS A 175 0.98 11.17 23.07
CA LYS A 175 0.37 11.23 24.41
C LYS A 175 0.15 9.86 25.03
N TYR A 176 -0.23 8.88 24.21
CA TYR A 176 -0.58 7.53 24.67
C TYR A 176 0.46 6.46 24.32
N ASP A 177 1.64 6.87 23.83
CA ASP A 177 2.75 5.98 23.44
C ASP A 177 2.28 4.86 22.50
N LEU A 178 1.66 5.26 21.39
CA LEU A 178 1.12 4.34 20.40
C LEU A 178 2.10 4.13 19.25
N VAL A 179 2.08 2.96 18.66
CA VAL A 179 2.76 2.68 17.38
C VAL A 179 1.80 2.96 16.25
N LEU A 180 2.17 3.86 15.35
CA LEU A 180 1.40 4.20 14.17
C LEU A 180 1.91 3.42 12.96
N LEU A 181 0.99 2.69 12.28
CA LEU A 181 1.21 2.03 10.99
C LEU A 181 0.33 2.69 9.94
N GLU A 182 0.94 3.22 8.88
CA GLU A 182 0.25 3.94 7.82
C GLU A 182 0.01 3.03 6.60
N ASP A 183 -1.23 2.79 6.21
CA ASP A 183 -1.54 2.20 4.92
C ASP A 183 -1.68 3.31 3.87
N CYS A 184 -0.66 3.46 3.02
CA CYS A 184 -0.59 4.45 1.97
C CYS A 184 -0.89 3.86 0.58
N CYS A 185 -1.59 2.72 0.49
CA CYS A 185 -1.91 2.10 -0.80
C CYS A 185 -2.63 3.08 -1.74
N ASP A 186 -3.52 3.90 -1.21
CA ASP A 186 -4.28 4.91 -1.96
C ASP A 186 -3.60 6.30 -1.99
N ALA A 187 -2.45 6.48 -1.34
CA ALA A 187 -1.96 7.81 -0.98
C ALA A 187 -0.57 8.16 -1.52
N LEU A 188 -0.05 7.37 -2.47
CA LEU A 188 1.27 7.66 -3.05
C LEU A 188 1.29 9.05 -3.71
N GLY A 189 2.22 9.90 -3.26
CA GLY A 189 2.35 11.28 -3.71
C GLY A 189 1.43 12.29 -3.02
N SER A 190 0.60 11.86 -2.08
CA SER A 190 -0.14 12.75 -1.19
C SER A 190 0.77 13.31 -0.10
N THR A 191 0.48 14.53 0.34
CA THR A 191 1.23 15.19 1.43
C THR A 191 0.30 15.80 2.48
N TYR A 192 0.81 15.98 3.68
CA TYR A 192 0.20 16.80 4.72
C TYR A 192 1.23 17.82 5.20
N LYS A 193 0.92 19.13 5.06
CA LYS A 193 1.84 20.23 5.34
C LYS A 193 3.23 20.01 4.69
N ASN A 194 3.22 19.63 3.41
CA ASN A 194 4.38 19.31 2.57
C ASN A 194 5.21 18.09 3.03
N LYS A 195 4.76 17.30 3.99
CA LYS A 195 5.38 16.03 4.36
C LYS A 195 4.68 14.88 3.64
N PRO A 196 5.40 13.96 2.99
CA PRO A 196 4.80 12.80 2.33
C PRO A 196 3.99 11.96 3.33
N LEU A 197 2.83 11.45 2.91
CA LEU A 197 2.13 10.42 3.68
C LEU A 197 2.96 9.14 3.67
N GLY A 198 2.94 8.43 4.80
CA GLY A 198 3.87 7.35 5.09
C GLY A 198 5.09 7.76 5.91
N SER A 199 5.31 9.09 6.10
CA SER A 199 6.45 9.59 6.87
C SER A 199 6.17 9.78 8.37
N PHE A 200 4.92 9.67 8.80
CA PHE A 200 4.49 9.98 10.17
C PHE A 200 4.63 8.80 11.14
N GLY A 201 4.28 7.60 10.68
CA GLY A 201 4.30 6.39 11.49
C GLY A 201 5.64 5.66 11.52
N GLU A 202 5.66 4.50 12.16
CA GLU A 202 6.84 3.63 12.26
C GLU A 202 7.11 2.89 10.96
N LEU A 203 6.07 2.30 10.39
CA LEU A 203 6.10 1.62 9.10
C LEU A 203 4.97 2.15 8.22
N ALA A 204 5.17 2.11 6.92
CA ALA A 204 4.14 2.47 5.96
C ALA A 204 4.09 1.47 4.80
N SER A 205 2.87 1.11 4.36
CA SER A 205 2.67 0.27 3.19
C SER A 205 2.31 1.07 1.96
N CYS A 206 2.56 0.49 0.79
CA CYS A 206 2.07 0.98 -0.49
C CYS A 206 1.70 -0.21 -1.38
N SER A 207 0.77 -0.01 -2.32
CA SER A 207 0.35 -1.02 -3.28
C SER A 207 0.63 -0.58 -4.72
N PHE A 208 0.96 -1.57 -5.55
CA PHE A 208 1.19 -1.40 -6.98
C PHE A 208 0.24 -2.29 -7.80
N TYR A 209 -0.96 -2.56 -7.27
CA TYR A 209 -2.07 -3.13 -8.02
C TYR A 209 -2.53 -2.16 -9.13
N PRO A 210 -3.09 -2.64 -10.26
CA PRO A 210 -3.42 -1.79 -11.43
C PRO A 210 -4.26 -0.54 -11.17
N ALA A 211 -5.07 -0.53 -10.11
CA ALA A 211 -5.91 0.62 -9.77
C ALA A 211 -5.13 1.77 -9.10
N HIS A 212 -3.97 1.50 -8.51
CA HIS A 212 -3.20 2.50 -7.76
C HIS A 212 -2.44 3.49 -8.66
N HIS A 213 -1.71 4.41 -8.07
CA HIS A 213 -1.01 5.50 -8.77
C HIS A 213 0.01 5.00 -9.77
N ILE A 214 0.79 3.99 -9.38
CA ILE A 214 1.69 3.23 -10.26
C ILE A 214 1.40 1.74 -10.09
N THR A 215 1.77 0.94 -11.06
CA THR A 215 1.51 -0.50 -11.01
C THR A 215 2.69 -1.34 -11.45
N MET A 216 2.74 -2.57 -10.91
CA MET A 216 3.65 -3.65 -11.29
C MET A 216 2.86 -4.88 -11.78
N GLY A 217 1.55 -4.71 -12.13
CA GLY A 217 0.59 -5.80 -12.28
C GLY A 217 0.11 -6.26 -10.90
N GLU A 218 0.98 -6.81 -10.10
CA GLU A 218 0.87 -7.00 -8.66
C GLU A 218 2.18 -6.55 -8.01
N GLY A 219 2.10 -5.99 -6.82
CA GLY A 219 3.26 -5.51 -6.08
C GLY A 219 2.86 -4.68 -4.87
N GLY A 220 3.79 -4.52 -3.96
CA GLY A 220 3.63 -3.66 -2.80
C GLY A 220 4.97 -3.26 -2.21
N PHE A 221 4.93 -2.46 -1.17
CA PHE A 221 6.11 -1.95 -0.50
C PHE A 221 5.86 -1.76 0.99
N VAL A 222 6.85 -2.08 1.82
CA VAL A 222 6.92 -1.66 3.22
C VAL A 222 8.06 -0.67 3.36
N ALA A 223 7.75 0.56 3.71
CA ALA A 223 8.72 1.62 4.00
C ALA A 223 9.00 1.68 5.51
N CYS A 224 10.26 1.84 5.87
CA CYS A 224 10.80 1.71 7.22
C CYS A 224 11.64 2.93 7.61
N ASN A 225 11.58 3.33 8.89
CA ASN A 225 12.43 4.41 9.43
C ASN A 225 13.87 3.95 9.66
N THR A 226 14.06 2.70 10.11
CA THR A 226 15.35 2.22 10.56
C THR A 226 15.79 0.96 9.80
N HIS A 227 17.10 0.73 9.74
CA HIS A 227 17.67 -0.49 9.19
C HIS A 227 17.22 -1.75 9.95
N GLN A 228 16.97 -1.65 11.27
CA GLN A 228 16.47 -2.77 12.05
C GLN A 228 15.04 -3.16 11.63
N GLN A 229 14.16 -2.18 11.38
CA GLN A 229 12.83 -2.44 10.85
C GLN A 229 12.89 -3.09 9.46
N GLU A 230 13.80 -2.64 8.58
CA GLU A 230 14.02 -3.26 7.28
C GLU A 230 14.47 -4.73 7.42
N ILE A 231 15.40 -5.04 8.32
CA ILE A 231 15.87 -6.41 8.57
C ILE A 231 14.72 -7.32 8.99
N VAL A 232 13.89 -6.87 9.93
CA VAL A 232 12.77 -7.65 10.46
C VAL A 232 11.67 -7.84 9.41
N THR A 233 11.26 -6.78 8.73
CA THR A 233 10.25 -6.87 7.66
C THR A 233 10.73 -7.75 6.51
N ARG A 234 12.00 -7.67 6.14
CA ARG A 234 12.64 -8.55 5.14
C ARG A 234 12.65 -10.00 5.60
N SER A 235 12.93 -10.26 6.89
CA SER A 235 12.85 -11.60 7.47
C SER A 235 11.44 -12.19 7.30
N PHE A 236 10.39 -11.47 7.68
CA PHE A 236 9.01 -11.93 7.47
C PHE A 236 8.67 -12.18 6.00
N ARG A 237 9.15 -11.34 5.08
CA ARG A 237 8.97 -11.55 3.64
C ARG A 237 9.64 -12.82 3.12
N GLU A 238 10.74 -13.25 3.75
CA GLU A 238 11.61 -14.31 3.29
C GLU A 238 11.66 -15.50 4.26
N TRP A 239 10.51 -16.10 4.50
CA TRP A 239 10.29 -17.30 5.34
C TRP A 239 10.71 -17.14 6.81
N GLY A 240 11.01 -15.95 7.27
CA GLY A 240 11.51 -15.70 8.62
C GLY A 240 13.02 -15.83 8.76
N ARG A 241 13.78 -15.84 7.67
CA ARG A 241 15.25 -15.98 7.70
C ARG A 241 15.90 -14.93 8.59
N GLY A 242 16.85 -15.38 9.42
CA GLY A 242 17.72 -14.50 10.20
C GLY A 242 18.81 -13.80 9.36
N CYS A 243 19.05 -14.28 8.14
CA CYS A 243 20.03 -13.72 7.23
C CYS A 243 19.52 -12.43 6.57
N TYR A 244 20.03 -11.29 7.00
CA TYR A 244 19.70 -9.96 6.46
C TYR A 244 20.45 -9.58 5.17
N CYS A 245 21.49 -10.32 4.78
CA CYS A 245 22.27 -10.04 3.58
C CYS A 245 21.61 -10.52 2.29
N VAL A 246 20.57 -11.36 2.36
CA VAL A 246 19.80 -11.84 1.21
C VAL A 246 19.03 -10.65 0.61
N GLY A 247 19.26 -10.39 -0.67
CA GLY A 247 18.60 -9.33 -1.42
C GLY A 247 19.33 -7.99 -1.49
N LYS A 248 20.35 -7.71 -0.66
CA LYS A 248 21.06 -6.41 -0.75
C LYS A 248 22.29 -6.42 -1.66
N LYS A 249 23.25 -7.28 -1.41
CA LYS A 249 24.47 -7.39 -2.21
C LYS A 249 24.96 -8.83 -2.39
N ALA A 250 24.60 -9.72 -1.48
CA ALA A 250 25.10 -11.08 -1.49
C ALA A 250 24.65 -11.88 -2.72
N ASN A 251 23.43 -11.63 -3.21
CA ASN A 251 22.93 -12.25 -4.44
C ASN A 251 23.58 -11.68 -5.72
N LEU A 252 24.14 -10.47 -5.64
CA LEU A 252 24.85 -9.81 -6.75
C LEU A 252 26.36 -10.06 -6.73
N LEU A 253 26.90 -10.68 -5.66
CA LEU A 253 28.31 -11.06 -5.63
C LEU A 253 28.53 -12.21 -6.61
N LYS A 254 29.60 -12.12 -7.40
CA LYS A 254 29.97 -13.11 -8.44
C LYS A 254 29.92 -14.58 -7.96
N ASN A 255 30.09 -14.81 -6.66
CA ASN A 255 30.09 -16.15 -6.03
C ASN A 255 28.94 -16.37 -5.04
N GLY A 256 28.01 -15.43 -4.88
CA GLY A 256 26.91 -15.53 -3.92
C GLY A 256 27.34 -15.68 -2.45
N SER A 257 28.60 -15.39 -2.12
CA SER A 257 29.18 -15.63 -0.82
C SER A 257 29.29 -14.37 0.01
N CYS A 258 28.64 -14.35 1.18
CA CYS A 258 28.77 -13.28 2.18
C CYS A 258 30.02 -13.48 3.09
N LYS A 259 30.87 -14.50 2.84
CA LYS A 259 32.02 -14.93 3.65
C LYS A 259 31.72 -15.33 5.10
N LYS A 260 30.42 -15.29 5.52
CA LYS A 260 29.94 -15.66 6.86
C LYS A 260 28.85 -16.74 6.81
N ARG A 261 28.82 -17.51 5.71
CA ARG A 261 27.74 -18.46 5.47
C ARG A 261 27.67 -19.58 6.50
N PHE A 262 28.83 -20.10 6.85
CA PHE A 262 28.99 -21.27 7.72
C PHE A 262 29.64 -20.85 9.04
N SER A 263 28.93 -21.02 10.15
CA SER A 263 29.40 -20.77 11.53
C SER A 263 28.40 -21.40 12.51
N ASN A 264 28.61 -21.17 13.79
CA ASN A 264 27.74 -21.63 14.89
C ASN A 264 26.50 -20.75 14.98
N TRP A 265 25.62 -20.83 13.99
CA TRP A 265 24.44 -19.96 13.86
C TRP A 265 23.23 -20.40 14.68
N LEU A 266 23.21 -21.68 15.14
CA LEU A 266 22.11 -22.22 15.93
C LEU A 266 22.51 -22.26 17.41
N PRO A 267 21.92 -21.40 18.29
CA PRO A 267 22.25 -21.45 19.72
C PRO A 267 21.96 -22.78 20.40
N ALA A 268 21.00 -23.56 19.88
CA ALA A 268 20.66 -24.88 20.38
C ALA A 268 21.69 -25.97 19.98
N LEU A 269 22.57 -25.69 19.02
CA LEU A 269 23.62 -26.59 18.53
C LEU A 269 24.94 -25.83 18.46
N PRO A 270 25.53 -25.43 19.61
CA PRO A 270 26.66 -24.50 19.66
C PRO A 270 27.95 -25.04 19.05
N ASP A 271 28.10 -26.36 18.97
CA ASP A 271 29.29 -27.01 18.43
C ASP A 271 29.14 -27.37 16.93
N GLU A 272 27.95 -27.11 16.33
CA GLU A 272 27.71 -27.45 14.93
C GLU A 272 27.84 -26.24 14.01
N ILE A 273 28.55 -26.43 12.89
CA ILE A 273 28.64 -25.44 11.82
C ILE A 273 27.38 -25.53 10.97
N PHE A 274 26.63 -24.45 10.88
CA PHE A 274 25.35 -24.39 10.17
C PHE A 274 25.31 -23.29 9.10
N ASP A 275 24.53 -23.51 8.03
CA ASP A 275 24.31 -22.49 6.99
C ASP A 275 23.30 -21.46 7.46
N HIS A 276 23.71 -20.22 7.69
CA HIS A 276 22.82 -19.15 8.15
C HIS A 276 21.63 -18.88 7.22
N LYS A 277 21.66 -19.33 5.97
CA LYS A 277 20.51 -19.22 5.06
C LYS A 277 19.33 -20.10 5.49
N TYR A 278 19.55 -21.05 6.38
CA TYR A 278 18.55 -21.95 6.92
C TYR A 278 18.32 -21.75 8.43
N VAL A 279 18.71 -20.58 8.94
CA VAL A 279 18.39 -20.13 10.30
C VAL A 279 17.21 -19.17 10.20
N TYR A 280 16.19 -19.39 11.02
CA TYR A 280 14.94 -18.64 10.99
C TYR A 280 14.69 -17.98 12.34
N ASP A 281 14.59 -16.66 12.36
CA ASP A 281 14.36 -15.85 13.55
C ASP A 281 12.89 -15.53 13.76
N GLU A 282 12.09 -15.60 12.69
CA GLU A 282 10.66 -15.29 12.67
C GLU A 282 9.86 -16.44 12.03
N ILE A 283 8.56 -16.49 12.34
CA ILE A 283 7.59 -17.30 11.59
C ILE A 283 7.12 -16.46 10.40
N GLY A 284 7.85 -16.54 9.30
CA GLY A 284 7.64 -15.65 8.15
C GLY A 284 6.96 -16.32 6.97
N TYR A 285 6.85 -15.56 5.90
CA TYR A 285 6.12 -15.87 4.66
C TYR A 285 7.06 -15.92 3.45
N ASN A 286 6.53 -16.25 2.28
CA ASN A 286 7.17 -15.99 0.99
C ASN A 286 6.33 -14.96 0.21
N LEU A 287 6.64 -13.68 0.39
CA LEU A 287 5.87 -12.57 -0.17
C LEU A 287 6.72 -11.68 -1.08
N LYS A 288 7.75 -12.26 -1.71
CA LYS A 288 8.60 -11.58 -2.68
C LYS A 288 7.88 -11.36 -4.01
N PRO A 289 8.05 -10.20 -4.66
CA PRO A 289 7.70 -10.05 -6.07
C PRO A 289 8.77 -10.68 -6.97
N THR A 290 8.50 -10.73 -8.26
CA THR A 290 9.47 -11.12 -9.29
C THR A 290 10.30 -9.93 -9.77
N GLU A 291 11.41 -10.20 -10.44
CA GLU A 291 12.28 -9.16 -11.03
C GLU A 291 11.54 -8.38 -12.13
N GLN A 292 10.66 -9.04 -12.90
CA GLN A 292 9.85 -8.42 -13.96
C GLN A 292 8.89 -7.38 -13.42
N GLN A 293 8.26 -7.65 -12.26
CA GLN A 293 7.41 -6.69 -11.56
C GLN A 293 8.21 -5.47 -11.12
N ALA A 294 9.40 -5.67 -10.55
CA ALA A 294 10.27 -4.56 -10.15
C ALA A 294 10.75 -3.72 -11.35
N ALA A 295 11.06 -4.35 -12.48
CA ALA A 295 11.45 -3.66 -13.71
C ALA A 295 10.30 -2.79 -14.25
N MET A 296 9.08 -3.32 -14.28
CA MET A 296 7.87 -2.56 -14.61
C MET A 296 7.68 -1.36 -13.67
N GLY A 297 7.85 -1.57 -12.37
CA GLY A 297 7.74 -0.53 -11.35
C GLY A 297 8.76 0.60 -11.54
N LEU A 298 9.98 0.31 -11.96
CA LEU A 298 10.99 1.33 -12.27
C LEU A 298 10.59 2.20 -13.46
N ALA A 299 9.94 1.63 -14.49
CA ALA A 299 9.39 2.40 -15.60
C ALA A 299 8.25 3.31 -15.14
N GLN A 300 7.34 2.80 -14.31
CA GLN A 300 6.22 3.54 -13.74
C GLN A 300 6.67 4.69 -12.83
N LEU A 301 7.72 4.52 -12.03
CA LEU A 301 8.26 5.59 -11.15
C LEU A 301 8.61 6.86 -11.92
N LYS A 302 9.11 6.75 -13.15
CA LYS A 302 9.44 7.90 -13.99
C LYS A 302 8.22 8.74 -14.34
N LYS A 303 7.03 8.15 -14.35
CA LYS A 303 5.75 8.77 -14.73
C LYS A 303 4.95 9.28 -13.54
N LEU A 304 5.35 8.92 -12.32
CA LEU A 304 4.61 9.25 -11.10
C LEU A 304 4.23 10.74 -10.99
N PRO A 305 5.12 11.73 -11.22
CA PRO A 305 4.74 13.14 -11.14
C PRO A 305 3.58 13.50 -12.09
N GLN A 306 3.64 13.04 -13.34
CA GLN A 306 2.59 13.27 -14.33
C GLN A 306 1.27 12.61 -13.92
N ILE A 307 1.33 11.40 -13.37
CA ILE A 307 0.15 10.67 -12.89
C ILE A 307 -0.52 11.42 -11.75
N ILE A 308 0.24 11.91 -10.78
CA ILE A 308 -0.26 12.71 -9.66
C ILE A 308 -0.99 13.96 -10.15
N GLU A 309 -0.38 14.73 -11.05
CA GLU A 309 -1.00 15.92 -11.63
C GLU A 309 -2.31 15.62 -12.35
N LYS A 310 -2.35 14.55 -13.15
CA LYS A 310 -3.56 14.13 -13.86
C LYS A 310 -4.68 13.71 -12.89
N ARG A 311 -4.36 13.01 -11.81
CA ARG A 311 -5.34 12.64 -10.78
C ARG A 311 -5.91 13.87 -10.09
N LYS A 312 -5.07 14.81 -9.65
CA LYS A 312 -5.51 16.07 -9.05
C LYS A 312 -6.38 16.89 -10.01
N HIS A 313 -5.96 17.00 -11.28
CA HIS A 313 -6.73 17.69 -12.30
C HIS A 313 -8.12 17.06 -12.52
N ASN A 314 -8.19 15.74 -12.65
CA ASN A 314 -9.44 15.03 -12.85
C ASN A 314 -10.37 15.18 -11.65
N HIS A 315 -9.83 15.06 -10.42
CA HIS A 315 -10.60 15.26 -9.20
C HIS A 315 -11.19 16.67 -9.13
N ALA A 316 -10.40 17.70 -9.40
CA ALA A 316 -10.86 19.08 -9.41
C ALA A 316 -11.97 19.33 -10.45
N ARG A 317 -11.89 18.69 -11.62
CA ARG A 317 -12.95 18.74 -12.64
C ARG A 317 -14.24 18.08 -12.14
N LEU A 318 -14.16 16.92 -11.53
CA LEU A 318 -15.33 16.24 -10.96
C LEU A 318 -15.94 17.05 -9.82
N GLN A 319 -15.12 17.61 -8.93
CA GLN A 319 -15.55 18.50 -7.86
C GLN A 319 -16.38 19.68 -8.44
N LYS A 320 -15.89 20.34 -9.48
CA LYS A 320 -16.59 21.43 -10.17
C LYS A 320 -17.91 20.98 -10.80
N ILE A 321 -17.95 19.77 -11.39
CA ILE A 321 -19.18 19.23 -12.02
C ILE A 321 -20.24 18.93 -10.96
N PHE A 322 -19.84 18.32 -9.83
CA PHE A 322 -20.77 17.85 -8.80
C PHE A 322 -21.11 18.92 -7.75
N SER A 323 -20.37 20.05 -7.67
CA SER A 323 -20.64 21.12 -6.69
C SER A 323 -22.05 21.68 -6.72
N LYS A 324 -22.72 21.66 -7.87
CA LYS A 324 -24.13 22.08 -8.01
C LYS A 324 -25.15 21.13 -7.39
N TYR A 325 -24.73 19.98 -6.86
CA TYR A 325 -25.56 18.95 -6.24
C TYR A 325 -25.22 18.73 -4.76
N GLU A 326 -24.54 19.66 -4.11
CA GLU A 326 -24.15 19.53 -2.70
C GLU A 326 -25.35 19.54 -1.72
N ASP A 327 -26.52 19.98 -2.17
CA ASP A 327 -27.78 19.79 -1.47
C ASP A 327 -28.22 18.31 -1.38
N MET A 328 -27.80 17.47 -2.34
CA MET A 328 -28.13 16.05 -2.41
C MET A 328 -26.94 15.13 -2.09
N LEU A 329 -25.72 15.62 -2.26
CA LEU A 329 -24.48 14.83 -2.18
C LEU A 329 -23.50 15.44 -1.18
N ILE A 330 -22.76 14.59 -0.48
CA ILE A 330 -21.56 14.97 0.24
C ILE A 330 -20.38 14.63 -0.67
N LEU A 331 -19.64 15.65 -1.08
CA LEU A 331 -18.49 15.51 -1.95
C LEU A 331 -17.20 15.31 -1.14
N PRO A 332 -16.17 14.63 -1.69
CA PRO A 332 -14.93 14.40 -0.99
C PRO A 332 -14.22 15.72 -0.70
N LYS A 333 -13.82 15.92 0.55
CA LYS A 333 -13.16 17.13 1.04
C LYS A 333 -11.75 16.80 1.51
N ALA A 334 -10.78 17.52 0.99
CA ALA A 334 -9.41 17.42 1.51
C ALA A 334 -9.35 17.91 2.96
N THR A 335 -8.65 17.18 3.81
CA THR A 335 -8.32 17.62 5.17
C THR A 335 -7.49 18.91 5.10
N GLU A 336 -7.73 19.84 6.00
CA GLU A 336 -6.97 21.08 6.07
C GLU A 336 -5.46 20.81 6.19
N GLY A 337 -4.67 21.44 5.34
CA GLY A 337 -3.22 21.22 5.25
C GLY A 337 -2.81 19.99 4.41
N ALA A 338 -3.75 19.21 3.90
CA ALA A 338 -3.47 18.09 3.01
C ALA A 338 -3.45 18.53 1.53
N ASP A 339 -2.59 17.87 0.75
CA ASP A 339 -2.56 17.93 -0.72
C ASP A 339 -2.65 16.50 -1.29
N PRO A 340 -3.88 15.96 -1.42
CA PRO A 340 -4.10 14.59 -1.84
C PRO A 340 -3.79 14.36 -3.32
N SER A 341 -3.16 13.23 -3.64
CA SER A 341 -3.00 12.76 -5.03
C SER A 341 -4.24 12.04 -5.56
N TRP A 342 -5.26 11.92 -4.76
CA TRP A 342 -6.57 11.32 -4.98
C TRP A 342 -6.58 9.97 -5.71
N PHE A 343 -6.96 8.93 -5.00
CA PHE A 343 -7.15 7.60 -5.57
C PHE A 343 -8.47 7.51 -6.36
N ALA A 344 -9.55 8.05 -5.80
CA ALA A 344 -10.88 8.04 -6.40
C ALA A 344 -11.68 9.30 -6.02
N PHE A 345 -12.83 9.47 -6.66
CA PHE A 345 -13.82 10.51 -6.35
C PHE A 345 -15.03 9.86 -5.68
N ALA A 346 -15.10 9.91 -4.36
CA ALA A 346 -16.21 9.35 -3.60
C ALA A 346 -17.41 10.30 -3.57
N ILE A 347 -18.60 9.76 -3.76
CA ILE A 347 -19.85 10.50 -3.65
C ILE A 347 -20.67 9.82 -2.55
N THR A 348 -21.00 10.55 -1.48
CA THR A 348 -21.92 10.08 -0.43
C THR A 348 -23.26 10.73 -0.64
N ILE A 349 -24.32 9.94 -0.66
CA ILE A 349 -25.70 10.41 -0.85
C ILE A 349 -26.25 10.84 0.50
N ARG A 350 -26.89 12.02 0.57
CA ARG A 350 -27.59 12.48 1.77
C ARG A 350 -28.85 11.67 2.01
N ASP A 351 -29.31 11.60 3.26
CA ASP A 351 -30.46 10.77 3.64
C ASP A 351 -31.78 11.30 3.08
N ASP A 352 -31.94 12.63 2.90
CA ASP A 352 -33.16 13.31 2.55
C ASP A 352 -33.42 13.45 1.05
N VAL A 353 -32.76 12.68 0.21
CA VAL A 353 -32.87 12.76 -1.26
C VAL A 353 -33.90 11.77 -1.81
N PRO A 354 -34.56 12.08 -2.97
CA PRO A 354 -35.62 11.25 -3.53
C PRO A 354 -35.13 10.01 -4.30
N PHE A 355 -33.84 9.68 -4.21
CA PHE A 355 -33.21 8.51 -4.87
C PHE A 355 -32.28 7.78 -3.92
N ARG A 356 -31.94 6.54 -4.25
CA ARG A 356 -31.04 5.68 -3.48
C ARG A 356 -29.71 5.46 -4.21
N ARG A 357 -28.70 4.99 -3.50
CA ARG A 357 -27.41 4.61 -4.09
C ARG A 357 -27.58 3.71 -5.33
N LYS A 358 -28.49 2.73 -5.27
CA LYS A 358 -28.76 1.82 -6.40
C LYS A 358 -29.16 2.58 -7.68
N ASP A 359 -29.95 3.63 -7.54
CA ASP A 359 -30.50 4.36 -8.68
C ASP A 359 -29.39 5.14 -9.40
N ILE A 360 -28.51 5.83 -8.65
CA ILE A 360 -27.37 6.56 -9.22
C ILE A 360 -26.31 5.61 -9.78
N VAL A 361 -26.06 4.48 -9.13
CA VAL A 361 -25.14 3.46 -9.62
C VAL A 361 -25.64 2.89 -10.94
N ASN A 362 -26.89 2.46 -11.03
CA ASN A 362 -27.49 1.95 -12.25
C ASN A 362 -27.41 3.00 -13.38
N TYR A 363 -27.74 4.26 -13.09
CA TYR A 363 -27.66 5.34 -14.07
C TYR A 363 -26.24 5.52 -14.64
N PHE A 364 -25.21 5.49 -13.79
CA PHE A 364 -23.82 5.60 -14.26
C PHE A 364 -23.41 4.38 -15.10
N GLU A 365 -23.70 3.17 -14.63
CA GLU A 365 -23.33 1.93 -15.33
C GLU A 365 -24.04 1.83 -16.69
N GLU A 366 -25.31 2.20 -16.79
CA GLU A 366 -26.08 2.27 -18.06
C GLU A 366 -25.48 3.30 -19.02
N ASN A 367 -24.89 4.39 -18.47
CA ASN A 367 -24.21 5.42 -19.26
C ASN A 367 -22.71 5.16 -19.44
N LYS A 368 -22.25 3.91 -19.30
CA LYS A 368 -20.86 3.49 -19.49
C LYS A 368 -19.85 4.13 -18.53
N ILE A 369 -20.28 4.47 -17.33
CA ILE A 369 -19.40 4.98 -16.26
C ILE A 369 -19.36 3.93 -15.16
N GLN A 370 -18.23 3.25 -15.00
CA GLN A 370 -18.05 2.23 -13.98
C GLN A 370 -17.99 2.84 -12.58
N THR A 371 -18.68 2.19 -11.66
CA THR A 371 -18.70 2.58 -10.25
C THR A 371 -18.16 1.49 -9.33
N ARG A 372 -17.78 1.85 -8.13
CA ARG A 372 -17.42 0.93 -7.04
C ARG A 372 -17.97 1.47 -5.72
N PRO A 373 -18.38 0.59 -4.79
CA PRO A 373 -18.70 1.02 -3.44
C PRO A 373 -17.44 1.51 -2.72
N TYR A 374 -17.62 2.30 -1.65
CA TYR A 374 -16.55 2.65 -0.74
C TYR A 374 -16.07 1.38 -0.02
N PHE A 375 -15.06 0.74 -0.58
CA PHE A 375 -14.47 -0.52 -0.13
C PHE A 375 -15.51 -1.56 0.37
N ALA A 376 -15.27 -2.13 1.56
CA ALA A 376 -16.20 -3.07 2.19
C ALA A 376 -17.37 -2.37 2.93
N GLY A 377 -17.36 -1.02 3.02
CA GLY A 377 -18.22 -0.29 3.94
C GLY A 377 -17.88 -0.67 5.39
N ASN A 378 -18.90 -0.84 6.23
CA ASN A 378 -18.70 -1.40 7.57
C ASN A 378 -18.28 -2.88 7.45
N ILE A 379 -17.04 -3.15 7.81
CA ILE A 379 -16.44 -4.48 7.62
C ILE A 379 -17.13 -5.56 8.45
N MET A 380 -17.69 -5.20 9.60
CA MET A 380 -18.39 -6.14 10.48
C MET A 380 -19.70 -6.69 9.89
N LEU A 381 -20.20 -6.06 8.83
CA LEU A 381 -21.36 -6.56 8.08
C LEU A 381 -20.96 -7.60 7.03
N GLN A 382 -19.69 -7.83 6.79
CA GLN A 382 -19.21 -8.81 5.83
C GLN A 382 -19.24 -10.23 6.45
N PRO A 383 -19.64 -11.25 5.70
CA PRO A 383 -19.77 -12.63 6.22
C PRO A 383 -18.53 -13.17 6.90
N ALA A 384 -17.34 -12.78 6.43
CA ALA A 384 -16.05 -13.23 6.99
C ALA A 384 -15.83 -12.82 8.46
N TYR A 385 -16.51 -11.79 8.95
CA TYR A 385 -16.33 -11.25 10.31
C TYR A 385 -17.52 -11.56 11.22
N SER A 386 -18.51 -12.30 10.70
CA SER A 386 -19.68 -12.68 11.48
C SER A 386 -19.27 -13.53 12.69
N GLY A 387 -19.63 -13.09 13.90
CA GLY A 387 -19.30 -13.78 15.16
C GLY A 387 -17.87 -13.57 15.67
N MET A 388 -17.05 -12.73 15.02
CA MET A 388 -15.70 -12.43 15.50
C MET A 388 -15.67 -11.41 16.65
N MET A 389 -16.75 -10.66 16.85
CA MET A 389 -16.91 -9.72 17.96
C MET A 389 -18.22 -10.06 18.69
N ASN A 390 -18.13 -10.41 19.95
CA ASN A 390 -19.26 -10.53 20.87
C ASN A 390 -19.51 -9.20 21.59
#